data_1765fde60a3b84da80fc325d618a38a7
#
_entry.id   1765fde60a3b84da80fc325d618a38a7
#
_cell.length_a   1.000
_cell.length_b   1.000
_cell.length_c   1.000
_cell.angle_alpha   90.00
_cell.angle_beta   90.00
_cell.angle_gamma   90.00
#
_symmetry.space_group_name_H-M   'P 1'
#
loop_
_entity.id
_entity.type
_entity.pdbx_description
1 polymer ?
#
loop_
_entity_poly.entity_id
_entity_poly.type
_entity_poly.pdbx_seq_one_letter_code
_entity_poly.pdbx_strand_id
1 'polypeptide(L)'
;DSADLDVIAGATYSSLGLLAAVKDAAQKAGITLKKVEKKAVKAQVAIPAERNYDVVVVGAGGAGFAAALTAKALGVSVILLEKMPQVGGNSLISGAEMNVAQSWIQKELGIKDSPELHAQDTLKGGDYKGDPAVVETMTHGALPAAEWLKNTVGIRYEPHNLFQFDGNSVKPALIPVGQTGTEYITKLSALAQKEKIPVVTGMKAVALIKNKDGRVVGVSCESNGKKYDFYAKGGIILATGGFGANAAMVKKYNPSLDERFKTTDAPGTTGEALYMAQKAGAELVNMQYIQT
;
A
#
# COMPACT_ATOMS: atom_id res chain seq x y z
N ASP A 1 17.23 10.75 -26.76
CA ASP A 1 18.37 11.67 -26.83
C ASP A 1 18.78 12.24 -25.45
N SER A 2 18.19 11.79 -24.34
CA SER A 2 18.49 12.24 -22.98
C SER A 2 18.47 11.08 -21.99
N ALA A 3 19.36 11.11 -20.98
CA ALA A 3 19.31 10.26 -19.79
C ALA A 3 18.84 11.06 -18.54
N ASP A 4 18.16 12.16 -18.74
CA ASP A 4 17.68 13.05 -17.68
C ASP A 4 16.29 12.59 -17.22
N LEU A 5 16.23 11.32 -16.76
CA LEU A 5 15.02 10.70 -16.24
C LEU A 5 14.96 10.83 -14.72
N ASP A 6 13.76 10.86 -14.18
CA ASP A 6 13.56 10.78 -12.73
C ASP A 6 13.83 9.37 -12.24
N VAL A 7 14.45 9.27 -11.07
CA VAL A 7 14.58 7.98 -10.39
C VAL A 7 13.20 7.49 -9.92
N ILE A 8 12.95 6.20 -10.05
CA ILE A 8 11.73 5.59 -9.56
C ILE A 8 11.84 5.50 -8.03
N ALA A 9 10.88 6.07 -7.33
CA ALA A 9 10.79 5.98 -5.89
C ALA A 9 10.71 4.51 -5.44
N GLY A 10 11.51 4.14 -4.45
CA GLY A 10 11.67 2.74 -4.01
C GLY A 10 12.68 1.92 -4.82
N ALA A 11 13.07 2.38 -6.02
CA ALA A 11 14.11 1.75 -6.85
C ALA A 11 15.27 2.71 -7.16
N THR A 12 15.61 3.58 -6.23
CA THR A 12 16.57 4.68 -6.44
C THR A 12 17.92 4.18 -6.92
N TYR A 13 18.51 3.19 -6.26
CA TYR A 13 19.82 2.65 -6.64
C TYR A 13 19.78 1.94 -8.00
N SER A 14 18.74 1.16 -8.28
CA SER A 14 18.54 0.51 -9.58
C SER A 14 18.36 1.54 -10.70
N SER A 15 17.58 2.59 -10.44
CA SER A 15 17.39 3.69 -11.39
C SER A 15 18.68 4.45 -11.64
N LEU A 16 19.46 4.77 -10.61
CA LEU A 16 20.76 5.43 -10.74
C LEU A 16 21.75 4.54 -11.48
N GLY A 17 21.77 3.24 -11.19
CA GLY A 17 22.62 2.27 -11.89
C GLY A 17 22.28 2.18 -13.39
N LEU A 18 20.99 2.13 -13.71
CA LEU A 18 20.53 2.13 -15.11
C LEU A 18 20.91 3.44 -15.82
N LEU A 19 20.70 4.60 -15.20
CA LEU A 19 21.05 5.88 -15.76
C LEU A 19 22.57 6.03 -15.95
N ALA A 20 23.37 5.50 -15.03
CA ALA A 20 24.82 5.47 -15.17
C ALA A 20 25.25 4.59 -16.35
N ALA A 21 24.67 3.41 -16.51
CA ALA A 21 24.94 2.51 -17.63
C ALA A 21 24.54 3.14 -18.97
N VAL A 22 23.40 3.82 -19.05
CA VAL A 22 22.98 4.54 -20.27
C VAL A 22 23.95 5.67 -20.61
N LYS A 23 24.42 6.43 -19.61
CA LYS A 23 25.42 7.50 -19.82
C LYS A 23 26.75 6.94 -20.31
N ASP A 24 27.24 5.86 -19.71
CA ASP A 24 28.49 5.18 -20.12
C ASP A 24 28.38 4.63 -21.54
N ALA A 25 27.27 3.96 -21.87
CA ALA A 25 27.03 3.46 -23.23
C ALA A 25 26.97 4.59 -24.27
N ALA A 26 26.30 5.70 -23.97
CA ALA A 26 26.25 6.85 -24.85
C ALA A 26 27.64 7.45 -25.07
N GLN A 27 28.44 7.59 -24.00
CA GLN A 27 29.82 8.10 -24.07
C GLN A 27 30.70 7.19 -24.96
N LYS A 28 30.62 5.88 -24.77
CA LYS A 28 31.35 4.89 -25.59
C LYS A 28 30.93 4.90 -27.05
N ALA A 29 29.65 5.20 -27.32
CA ALA A 29 29.14 5.34 -28.69
C ALA A 29 29.38 6.72 -29.31
N GLY A 30 30.03 7.65 -28.63
CA GLY A 30 30.24 9.03 -29.10
C GLY A 30 28.96 9.87 -29.17
N ILE A 31 27.91 9.46 -28.44
CA ILE A 31 26.63 10.16 -28.42
C ILE A 31 26.60 11.17 -27.29
N THR A 32 26.37 12.44 -27.62
CA THR A 32 26.17 13.50 -26.62
C THR A 32 24.70 13.52 -26.18
N LEU A 33 24.44 13.17 -24.92
CA LEU A 33 23.11 13.26 -24.33
C LEU A 33 22.76 14.72 -24.04
N LYS A 34 21.57 15.14 -24.50
CA LYS A 34 21.07 16.50 -24.27
C LYS A 34 20.44 16.59 -22.88
N LYS A 35 20.68 17.69 -22.16
CA LYS A 35 19.93 18.01 -20.96
C LYS A 35 18.52 18.43 -21.37
N VAL A 36 17.50 17.77 -20.84
CA VAL A 36 16.10 18.16 -21.06
C VAL A 36 15.69 19.09 -19.93
N GLU A 37 15.24 20.29 -20.26
CA GLU A 37 14.58 21.13 -19.27
C GLU A 37 13.26 20.47 -18.86
N LYS A 38 13.25 19.89 -17.66
CA LYS A 38 12.02 19.34 -17.09
C LYS A 38 11.09 20.51 -16.76
N LYS A 39 10.14 20.78 -17.63
CA LYS A 39 8.97 21.54 -17.22
C LYS A 39 8.25 20.67 -16.20
N ALA A 40 8.22 21.10 -14.94
CA ALA A 40 7.38 20.48 -13.92
C ALA A 40 5.94 20.55 -14.42
N VAL A 41 5.48 19.48 -15.06
CA VAL A 41 4.08 19.30 -15.36
C VAL A 41 3.44 19.02 -14.00
N LYS A 42 2.93 20.08 -13.36
CA LYS A 42 2.00 19.89 -12.24
C LYS A 42 0.83 19.12 -12.84
N ALA A 43 0.79 17.81 -12.58
CA ALA A 43 -0.35 17.01 -12.95
C ALA A 43 -1.58 17.74 -12.39
N GLN A 44 -2.48 18.14 -13.27
CA GLN A 44 -3.71 18.78 -12.88
C GLN A 44 -4.58 17.68 -12.28
N VAL A 45 -4.58 17.59 -10.97
CA VAL A 45 -5.39 16.62 -10.24
C VAL A 45 -6.84 16.97 -10.53
N ALA A 46 -7.56 16.07 -11.18
CA ALA A 46 -9.01 16.21 -11.40
C ALA A 46 -9.72 16.00 -10.06
N ILE A 47 -9.94 17.08 -9.32
CA ILE A 47 -10.61 17.03 -8.04
C ILE A 47 -12.11 17.08 -8.28
N PRO A 48 -12.88 16.04 -7.87
CA PRO A 48 -14.32 16.01 -8.10
C PRO A 48 -15.00 17.18 -7.38
N ALA A 49 -16.09 17.70 -7.96
CA ALA A 49 -16.91 18.72 -7.32
C ALA A 49 -17.64 18.17 -6.08
N GLU A 50 -18.07 16.91 -6.15
CA GLU A 50 -18.67 16.20 -5.01
C GLU A 50 -17.66 15.99 -3.89
N ARG A 51 -18.06 16.29 -2.67
CA ARG A 51 -17.25 16.16 -1.44
C ARG A 51 -17.91 15.30 -0.37
N ASN A 52 -19.14 14.83 -0.61
CA ASN A 52 -19.91 14.05 0.34
C ASN A 52 -20.07 12.62 -0.19
N TYR A 53 -19.60 11.66 0.57
CA TYR A 53 -19.64 10.25 0.25
C TYR A 53 -20.21 9.46 1.44
N ASP A 54 -20.54 8.20 1.24
CA ASP A 54 -20.84 7.32 2.36
C ASP A 54 -19.53 6.88 3.06
N VAL A 55 -18.48 6.64 2.27
CA VAL A 55 -17.16 6.25 2.76
C VAL A 55 -16.07 7.07 2.06
N VAL A 56 -15.11 7.56 2.83
CA VAL A 56 -13.87 8.14 2.30
C VAL A 56 -12.71 7.24 2.72
N VAL A 57 -11.93 6.79 1.73
CA VAL A 57 -10.74 5.96 1.97
C VAL A 57 -9.50 6.82 1.75
N VAL A 58 -8.56 6.81 2.70
CA VAL A 58 -7.30 7.55 2.64
C VAL A 58 -6.15 6.58 2.47
N GLY A 59 -5.45 6.68 1.34
CA GLY A 59 -4.35 5.80 0.92
C GLY A 59 -4.79 4.81 -0.17
N ALA A 60 -4.14 4.89 -1.34
CA ALA A 60 -4.42 4.04 -2.50
C ALA A 60 -3.39 2.91 -2.67
N GLY A 61 -3.03 2.25 -1.59
CA GLY A 61 -2.33 0.96 -1.58
C GLY A 61 -3.30 -0.22 -1.71
N GLY A 62 -2.82 -1.44 -1.54
CA GLY A 62 -3.64 -2.66 -1.61
C GLY A 62 -4.85 -2.63 -0.68
N ALA A 63 -4.66 -2.24 0.59
CA ALA A 63 -5.73 -2.13 1.57
C ALA A 63 -6.78 -1.08 1.19
N GLY A 64 -6.35 0.08 0.68
CA GLY A 64 -7.26 1.14 0.26
C GLY A 64 -8.11 0.76 -0.94
N PHE A 65 -7.53 0.13 -1.94
CA PHE A 65 -8.28 -0.40 -3.08
C PHE A 65 -9.27 -1.48 -2.65
N ALA A 66 -8.84 -2.44 -1.80
CA ALA A 66 -9.74 -3.48 -1.30
C ALA A 66 -10.93 -2.88 -0.54
N ALA A 67 -10.67 -1.91 0.36
CA ALA A 67 -11.72 -1.21 1.10
C ALA A 67 -12.69 -0.46 0.17
N ALA A 68 -12.17 0.30 -0.80
CA ALA A 68 -12.99 1.08 -1.71
C ALA A 68 -13.85 0.18 -2.65
N LEU A 69 -13.27 -0.89 -3.17
CA LEU A 69 -13.97 -1.85 -4.03
C LEU A 69 -15.05 -2.61 -3.24
N THR A 70 -14.76 -3.00 -2.00
CA THR A 70 -15.74 -3.64 -1.13
C THR A 70 -16.89 -2.70 -0.78
N ALA A 71 -16.60 -1.45 -0.42
CA ALA A 71 -17.63 -0.44 -0.17
C ALA A 71 -18.52 -0.25 -1.40
N LYS A 72 -17.92 -0.15 -2.59
CA LYS A 72 -18.65 -0.03 -3.84
C LYS A 72 -19.55 -1.24 -4.13
N ALA A 73 -19.04 -2.45 -3.91
CA ALA A 73 -19.81 -3.68 -4.09
C ALA A 73 -21.01 -3.77 -3.13
N LEU A 74 -20.92 -3.12 -1.95
CA LEU A 74 -22.04 -2.98 -1.00
C LEU A 74 -23.01 -1.85 -1.39
N GLY A 75 -22.83 -1.19 -2.53
CA GLY A 75 -23.74 -0.19 -3.07
C GLY A 75 -23.60 1.20 -2.46
N VAL A 76 -22.56 1.47 -1.67
CA VAL A 76 -22.33 2.79 -1.07
C VAL A 76 -21.41 3.65 -1.93
N SER A 77 -21.58 4.97 -1.85
CA SER A 77 -20.71 5.93 -2.52
C SER A 77 -19.35 6.00 -1.81
N VAL A 78 -18.26 5.94 -2.58
CA VAL A 78 -16.90 5.92 -2.04
C VAL A 78 -15.95 6.75 -2.89
N ILE A 79 -14.98 7.38 -2.24
CA ILE A 79 -13.83 8.05 -2.87
C ILE A 79 -12.53 7.53 -2.25
N LEU A 80 -11.49 7.43 -3.07
CA LEU A 80 -10.15 7.01 -2.67
C LEU A 80 -9.18 8.20 -2.85
N LEU A 81 -8.52 8.61 -1.77
CA LEU A 81 -7.60 9.75 -1.74
C LEU A 81 -6.16 9.26 -1.54
N GLU A 82 -5.24 9.72 -2.38
CA GLU A 82 -3.82 9.35 -2.34
C GLU A 82 -2.95 10.61 -2.35
N LYS A 83 -1.98 10.70 -1.43
CA LYS A 83 -1.08 11.85 -1.36
C LYS A 83 -0.01 11.89 -2.43
N MET A 84 0.43 10.71 -2.87
CA MET A 84 1.44 10.60 -3.92
C MET A 84 0.81 10.84 -5.30
N PRO A 85 1.60 11.24 -6.31
CA PRO A 85 1.10 11.36 -7.68
C PRO A 85 0.76 10.01 -8.32
N GLN A 86 1.19 8.90 -7.71
CA GLN A 86 0.99 7.53 -8.16
C GLN A 86 0.38 6.69 -7.05
N VAL A 87 -0.55 5.82 -7.41
CA VAL A 87 -1.16 4.85 -6.49
C VAL A 87 -0.25 3.65 -6.24
N GLY A 88 -0.51 2.91 -5.17
CA GLY A 88 0.08 1.60 -4.91
C GLY A 88 0.92 1.52 -3.63
N GLY A 89 1.65 2.57 -3.26
CA GLY A 89 2.51 2.56 -2.08
C GLY A 89 3.44 1.34 -2.01
N ASN A 90 3.64 0.78 -0.84
CA ASN A 90 4.47 -0.42 -0.65
C ASN A 90 3.89 -1.66 -1.34
N SER A 91 2.58 -1.74 -1.51
CA SER A 91 1.96 -2.86 -2.23
C SER A 91 2.42 -2.96 -3.68
N LEU A 92 2.70 -1.82 -4.33
CA LEU A 92 3.20 -1.78 -5.72
C LEU A 92 4.61 -2.34 -5.86
N ILE A 93 5.48 -2.06 -4.89
CA ILE A 93 6.93 -2.36 -4.94
C ILE A 93 7.31 -3.64 -4.22
N SER A 94 6.36 -4.34 -3.62
CA SER A 94 6.56 -5.62 -2.93
C SER A 94 6.66 -6.78 -3.93
N GLY A 95 7.14 -7.95 -3.48
CA GLY A 95 7.05 -9.22 -4.21
C GLY A 95 5.61 -9.72 -4.31
N ALA A 96 4.75 -9.24 -3.41
CA ALA A 96 3.31 -9.49 -3.34
C ALA A 96 2.91 -10.96 -3.12
N GLU A 97 3.82 -11.76 -2.58
CA GLU A 97 3.45 -13.08 -2.07
C GLU A 97 2.41 -12.93 -0.95
N MET A 98 1.43 -13.81 -0.96
CA MET A 98 0.33 -13.78 0.01
C MET A 98 0.18 -15.13 0.70
N ASN A 99 0.40 -15.17 2.00
CA ASN A 99 0.15 -16.37 2.82
C ASN A 99 -1.34 -16.68 2.85
N VAL A 100 -1.72 -17.89 2.39
CA VAL A 100 -3.10 -18.34 2.28
C VAL A 100 -3.19 -19.83 2.64
N ALA A 101 -3.61 -20.12 3.86
CA ALA A 101 -3.87 -21.49 4.27
C ALA A 101 -5.03 -22.08 3.47
N GLN A 102 -4.94 -23.39 3.18
CA GLN A 102 -5.92 -24.14 2.40
C GLN A 102 -6.17 -23.60 0.98
N SER A 103 -5.18 -22.91 0.39
CA SER A 103 -5.29 -22.44 -0.98
C SER A 103 -5.51 -23.58 -1.96
N TRP A 104 -6.05 -23.25 -3.14
CA TRP A 104 -6.27 -24.22 -4.22
C TRP A 104 -4.98 -24.89 -4.67
N ILE A 105 -3.84 -24.18 -4.63
CA ILE A 105 -2.51 -24.73 -4.97
C ILE A 105 -2.03 -25.67 -3.86
N GLN A 106 -2.23 -25.34 -2.59
CA GLN A 106 -1.89 -26.26 -1.49
C GLN A 106 -2.69 -27.57 -1.59
N LYS A 107 -3.98 -27.51 -1.90
CA LYS A 107 -4.83 -28.68 -2.10
C LYS A 107 -4.32 -29.56 -3.24
N GLU A 108 -3.92 -28.94 -4.35
CA GLU A 108 -3.37 -29.64 -5.52
C GLU A 108 -2.03 -30.31 -5.21
N LEU A 109 -1.18 -29.64 -4.42
CA LEU A 109 0.13 -30.16 -4.01
C LEU A 109 0.06 -31.12 -2.80
N GLY A 110 -1.13 -31.38 -2.26
CA GLY A 110 -1.33 -32.26 -1.09
C GLY A 110 -0.77 -31.67 0.21
N ILE A 111 -0.54 -30.36 0.28
CA ILE A 111 -0.06 -29.67 1.48
C ILE A 111 -1.24 -29.49 2.44
N LYS A 112 -1.07 -30.02 3.65
CA LYS A 112 -2.05 -29.87 4.74
C LYS A 112 -1.73 -28.61 5.51
N ASP A 113 -2.67 -27.67 5.52
CA ASP A 113 -2.57 -26.39 6.20
C ASP A 113 -3.95 -26.01 6.76
N SER A 114 -3.98 -25.08 7.71
CA SER A 114 -5.22 -24.50 8.23
C SER A 114 -5.03 -23.06 8.67
N PRO A 115 -6.13 -22.26 8.73
CA PRO A 115 -6.06 -20.91 9.30
C PRO A 115 -5.49 -20.89 10.72
N GLU A 116 -5.76 -21.92 11.54
CA GLU A 116 -5.25 -22.05 12.91
C GLU A 116 -3.73 -22.28 12.93
N LEU A 117 -3.21 -23.16 12.04
CA LEU A 117 -1.75 -23.37 11.91
C LEU A 117 -1.08 -22.10 11.45
N HIS A 118 -1.65 -21.42 10.46
CA HIS A 118 -1.15 -20.12 9.98
C HIS A 118 -1.17 -19.08 11.11
N ALA A 119 -2.21 -19.04 11.96
CA ALA A 119 -2.28 -18.14 13.11
C ALA A 119 -1.19 -18.47 14.14
N GLN A 120 -0.98 -19.75 14.45
CA GLN A 120 0.08 -20.19 15.37
C GLN A 120 1.47 -19.81 14.86
N ASP A 121 1.76 -20.05 13.59
CA ASP A 121 3.03 -19.66 12.96
C ASP A 121 3.24 -18.14 13.01
N THR A 122 2.20 -17.37 12.71
CA THR A 122 2.25 -15.90 12.73
C THR A 122 2.51 -15.37 14.14
N LEU A 123 1.79 -15.87 15.14
CA LEU A 123 1.98 -15.45 16.54
C LEU A 123 3.37 -15.85 17.05
N LYS A 124 3.81 -17.07 16.76
CA LYS A 124 5.12 -17.57 17.15
C LYS A 124 6.25 -16.77 16.48
N GLY A 125 6.15 -16.53 15.18
CA GLY A 125 7.12 -15.74 14.42
C GLY A 125 7.22 -14.28 14.90
N GLY A 126 6.14 -13.73 15.43
CA GLY A 126 6.07 -12.42 16.05
C GLY A 126 6.32 -12.40 17.56
N ASP A 127 6.96 -13.42 18.14
CA ASP A 127 7.21 -13.55 19.60
C ASP A 127 5.96 -13.34 20.46
N TYR A 128 4.80 -13.71 19.94
CA TYR A 128 3.48 -13.52 20.59
C TYR A 128 3.18 -12.05 20.94
N LYS A 129 3.73 -11.09 20.18
CA LYS A 129 3.47 -9.65 20.34
C LYS A 129 2.24 -9.17 19.60
N GLY A 130 1.78 -9.93 18.60
CA GLY A 130 0.55 -9.64 17.85
C GLY A 130 -0.70 -9.86 18.70
N ASP A 131 -1.77 -9.13 18.37
CA ASP A 131 -3.10 -9.39 18.93
C ASP A 131 -3.68 -10.67 18.32
N PRO A 132 -3.97 -11.72 19.12
CA PRO A 132 -4.47 -12.99 18.60
C PRO A 132 -5.78 -12.86 17.80
N ALA A 133 -6.70 -11.98 18.22
CA ALA A 133 -7.98 -11.80 17.54
C ALA A 133 -7.81 -11.17 16.14
N VAL A 134 -6.85 -10.25 16.00
CA VAL A 134 -6.50 -9.65 14.72
C VAL A 134 -5.82 -10.70 13.82
N VAL A 135 -4.90 -11.49 14.38
CA VAL A 135 -4.20 -12.56 13.62
C VAL A 135 -5.20 -13.61 13.14
N GLU A 136 -6.12 -14.08 13.99
CA GLU A 136 -7.17 -15.02 13.61
C GLU A 136 -8.08 -14.46 12.52
N THR A 137 -8.50 -13.21 12.63
CA THR A 137 -9.29 -12.53 11.60
C THR A 137 -8.56 -12.52 10.26
N MET A 138 -7.27 -12.21 10.25
CA MET A 138 -6.44 -12.20 9.05
C MET A 138 -6.34 -13.60 8.43
N THR A 139 -6.00 -14.61 9.23
CA THR A 139 -5.72 -15.97 8.71
C THR A 139 -6.98 -16.67 8.20
N HIS A 140 -8.12 -16.49 8.87
CA HIS A 140 -9.41 -16.99 8.38
C HIS A 140 -9.93 -16.21 7.17
N GLY A 141 -9.62 -14.93 7.09
CA GLY A 141 -9.96 -14.07 5.95
C GLY A 141 -9.07 -14.23 4.72
N ALA A 142 -7.90 -14.87 4.84
CA ALA A 142 -6.90 -14.95 3.78
C ALA A 142 -7.41 -15.69 2.52
N LEU A 143 -8.03 -16.87 2.68
CA LEU A 143 -8.55 -17.64 1.55
C LEU A 143 -9.67 -16.91 0.80
N PRO A 144 -10.74 -16.42 1.45
CA PRO A 144 -11.76 -15.63 0.78
C PRO A 144 -11.19 -14.39 0.06
N ALA A 145 -10.22 -13.70 0.67
CA ALA A 145 -9.56 -12.56 0.05
C ALA A 145 -8.76 -12.96 -1.21
N ALA A 146 -8.02 -14.06 -1.16
CA ALA A 146 -7.27 -14.57 -2.31
C ALA A 146 -8.19 -15.03 -3.45
N GLU A 147 -9.32 -15.66 -3.13
CA GLU A 147 -10.34 -16.05 -4.10
C GLU A 147 -10.99 -14.82 -4.74
N TRP A 148 -11.29 -13.78 -3.98
CA TRP A 148 -11.76 -12.50 -4.52
C TRP A 148 -10.71 -11.85 -5.44
N LEU A 149 -9.45 -11.81 -5.03
CA LEU A 149 -8.35 -11.31 -5.85
C LEU A 149 -8.24 -12.09 -7.17
N LYS A 150 -8.33 -13.41 -7.12
CA LYS A 150 -8.28 -14.27 -8.31
C LYS A 150 -9.51 -14.10 -9.21
N ASN A 151 -10.70 -14.22 -8.64
CA ASN A 151 -11.94 -14.39 -9.41
C ASN A 151 -12.57 -13.05 -9.82
N THR A 152 -12.45 -12.02 -8.99
CA THR A 152 -13.05 -10.69 -9.21
C THR A 152 -12.05 -9.69 -9.75
N VAL A 153 -10.88 -9.59 -9.14
CA VAL A 153 -9.82 -8.67 -9.59
C VAL A 153 -9.05 -9.25 -10.77
N GLY A 154 -8.98 -10.58 -10.88
CA GLY A 154 -8.30 -11.27 -11.96
C GLY A 154 -6.79 -11.41 -11.77
N ILE A 155 -6.31 -11.44 -10.51
CA ILE A 155 -4.92 -11.74 -10.20
C ILE A 155 -4.59 -13.17 -10.64
N ARG A 156 -3.46 -13.34 -11.29
CA ARG A 156 -2.95 -14.63 -11.69
C ARG A 156 -1.82 -15.04 -10.76
N TYR A 157 -1.85 -16.30 -10.34
CA TYR A 157 -0.83 -16.89 -9.48
C TYR A 157 -0.04 -17.95 -10.23
N GLU A 158 1.23 -18.13 -9.85
CA GLU A 158 2.08 -19.19 -10.38
C GLU A 158 1.43 -20.55 -10.11
N PRO A 159 1.22 -21.39 -11.14
CA PRO A 159 0.64 -22.71 -10.93
C PRO A 159 1.67 -23.63 -10.26
N HIS A 160 1.19 -24.52 -9.39
CA HIS A 160 2.00 -25.56 -8.74
C HIS A 160 3.22 -25.05 -7.96
N ASN A 161 3.28 -23.74 -7.65
CA ASN A 161 4.40 -23.15 -6.95
C ASN A 161 3.91 -22.30 -5.78
N LEU A 162 4.53 -22.50 -4.62
CA LEU A 162 4.27 -21.75 -3.40
C LEU A 162 5.59 -21.39 -2.74
N PHE A 163 5.64 -20.23 -2.10
CA PHE A 163 6.78 -19.80 -1.30
C PHE A 163 6.55 -20.11 0.19
N GLN A 164 7.65 -20.27 0.93
CA GLN A 164 7.65 -20.43 2.37
C GLN A 164 8.56 -19.37 2.97
N PHE A 165 7.98 -18.48 3.75
CA PHE A 165 8.76 -17.56 4.58
C PHE A 165 9.26 -18.25 5.84
N ASP A 166 10.34 -17.73 6.41
CA ASP A 166 10.84 -18.19 7.70
C ASP A 166 9.72 -18.05 8.77
N GLY A 167 9.61 -19.08 9.61
CA GLY A 167 8.56 -19.15 10.62
C GLY A 167 7.29 -19.87 10.20
N ASN A 168 7.05 -20.09 8.89
CA ASN A 168 5.92 -20.93 8.46
C ASN A 168 6.25 -22.42 8.54
N SER A 169 5.33 -23.20 9.10
CA SER A 169 5.44 -24.67 9.22
C SER A 169 5.31 -25.39 7.86
N VAL A 170 4.60 -24.79 6.91
CA VAL A 170 4.37 -25.28 5.55
C VAL A 170 4.55 -24.15 4.54
N LYS A 171 4.37 -24.42 3.23
CA LYS A 171 4.41 -23.40 2.17
C LYS A 171 3.04 -22.76 1.97
N PRO A 172 2.72 -21.61 2.58
CA PRO A 172 1.41 -20.99 2.47
C PRO A 172 1.31 -19.95 1.35
N ALA A 173 2.43 -19.40 0.87
CA ALA A 173 2.41 -18.17 0.11
C ALA A 173 2.11 -18.40 -1.38
N LEU A 174 0.98 -17.88 -1.83
CA LEU A 174 0.66 -17.71 -3.25
C LEU A 174 1.60 -16.69 -3.87
N ILE A 175 2.16 -17.00 -5.03
CA ILE A 175 3.09 -16.15 -5.78
C ILE A 175 2.34 -15.56 -6.98
N PRO A 176 2.22 -14.23 -7.13
CA PRO A 176 1.62 -13.66 -8.32
C PRO A 176 2.52 -13.87 -9.54
N VAL A 177 1.92 -14.07 -10.72
CA VAL A 177 2.66 -14.13 -11.97
C VAL A 177 3.35 -12.78 -12.21
N GLY A 178 4.67 -12.81 -12.43
CA GLY A 178 5.49 -11.60 -12.51
C GLY A 178 6.14 -11.20 -11.19
N GLN A 179 5.80 -11.85 -10.08
CA GLN A 179 6.48 -11.74 -8.78
C GLN A 179 6.67 -10.30 -8.28
N THR A 180 5.68 -9.46 -8.55
CA THR A 180 5.66 -8.07 -8.11
C THR A 180 4.25 -7.61 -7.77
N GLY A 181 4.14 -6.63 -6.86
CA GLY A 181 2.88 -5.97 -6.52
C GLY A 181 2.27 -5.15 -7.65
N THR A 182 3.01 -4.95 -8.75
CA THR A 182 2.54 -4.21 -9.93
C THR A 182 1.26 -4.83 -10.51
N GLU A 183 1.17 -6.16 -10.59
CA GLU A 183 -0.03 -6.83 -11.09
C GLU A 183 -1.25 -6.52 -10.22
N TYR A 184 -1.09 -6.58 -8.89
CA TYR A 184 -2.15 -6.27 -7.95
C TYR A 184 -2.66 -4.83 -8.14
N ILE A 185 -1.77 -3.86 -8.09
CA ILE A 185 -2.16 -2.44 -8.13
C ILE A 185 -2.73 -2.07 -9.50
N THR A 186 -2.16 -2.58 -10.58
CA THR A 186 -2.68 -2.33 -11.94
C THR A 186 -4.11 -2.86 -12.08
N LYS A 187 -4.38 -4.08 -11.64
CA LYS A 187 -5.70 -4.70 -11.76
C LYS A 187 -6.72 -4.11 -10.78
N LEU A 188 -6.33 -3.85 -9.54
CA LEU A 188 -7.20 -3.17 -8.56
C LEU A 188 -7.58 -1.76 -9.05
N SER A 189 -6.62 -1.02 -9.58
CA SER A 189 -6.86 0.31 -10.14
C SER A 189 -7.78 0.26 -11.37
N ALA A 190 -7.57 -0.70 -12.27
CA ALA A 190 -8.43 -0.89 -13.43
C ALA A 190 -9.86 -1.27 -13.03
N LEU A 191 -10.02 -2.13 -12.01
CA LEU A 191 -11.34 -2.48 -11.48
C LEU A 191 -12.01 -1.26 -10.83
N ALA A 192 -11.28 -0.48 -10.03
CA ALA A 192 -11.81 0.75 -9.43
C ALA A 192 -12.28 1.75 -10.51
N GLN A 193 -11.54 1.88 -11.61
CA GLN A 193 -11.93 2.70 -12.75
C GLN A 193 -13.22 2.16 -13.43
N LYS A 194 -13.29 0.85 -13.67
CA LYS A 194 -14.48 0.18 -14.21
C LYS A 194 -15.72 0.42 -13.36
N GLU A 195 -15.55 0.32 -12.03
CA GLU A 195 -16.61 0.56 -11.04
C GLU A 195 -16.88 2.06 -10.79
N LYS A 196 -16.20 2.95 -11.53
CA LYS A 196 -16.34 4.41 -11.46
C LYS A 196 -16.09 4.96 -10.05
N ILE A 197 -15.14 4.37 -9.32
CA ILE A 197 -14.68 4.90 -8.03
C ILE A 197 -13.73 6.08 -8.31
N PRO A 198 -14.02 7.29 -7.82
CA PRO A 198 -13.07 8.39 -7.91
C PRO A 198 -11.79 8.08 -7.13
N VAL A 199 -10.64 8.09 -7.82
CA VAL A 199 -9.31 7.96 -7.22
C VAL A 199 -8.57 9.26 -7.46
N VAL A 200 -8.26 9.99 -6.38
CA VAL A 200 -7.66 11.33 -6.44
C VAL A 200 -6.24 11.27 -5.90
N THR A 201 -5.26 11.38 -6.78
CA THR A 201 -3.83 11.43 -6.42
C THR A 201 -3.38 12.86 -6.13
N GLY A 202 -2.22 13.04 -5.48
CA GLY A 202 -1.72 14.35 -5.07
C GLY A 202 -2.60 15.03 -4.01
N MET A 203 -3.42 14.25 -3.30
CA MET A 203 -4.37 14.71 -2.28
C MET A 203 -3.92 14.24 -0.90
N LYS A 204 -3.15 15.07 -0.21
CA LYS A 204 -2.59 14.74 1.11
C LYS A 204 -3.62 14.99 2.21
N ALA A 205 -4.05 13.95 2.91
CA ALA A 205 -4.83 14.10 4.14
C ALA A 205 -3.97 14.73 5.25
N VAL A 206 -4.50 15.73 5.93
CA VAL A 206 -3.77 16.51 6.95
C VAL A 206 -4.49 16.56 8.30
N ALA A 207 -5.81 16.36 8.35
CA ALA A 207 -6.56 16.32 9.59
C ALA A 207 -7.87 15.53 9.43
N LEU A 208 -8.33 14.91 10.51
CA LEU A 208 -9.66 14.35 10.60
C LEU A 208 -10.64 15.42 11.11
N ILE A 209 -11.83 15.49 10.51
CA ILE A 209 -12.89 16.44 10.86
C ILE A 209 -13.84 15.73 11.81
N LYS A 210 -14.10 16.35 12.97
CA LYS A 210 -15.07 15.86 13.95
C LYS A 210 -16.32 16.75 13.99
N ASN A 211 -17.46 16.14 14.20
CA ASN A 211 -18.69 16.86 14.53
C ASN A 211 -18.72 17.29 16.00
N LYS A 212 -19.83 17.94 16.42
CA LYS A 212 -20.02 18.43 17.80
C LYS A 212 -19.99 17.30 18.85
N ASP A 213 -20.32 16.08 18.45
CA ASP A 213 -20.38 14.92 19.34
C ASP A 213 -19.01 14.18 19.40
N GLY A 214 -17.98 14.73 18.75
CA GLY A 214 -16.64 14.14 18.72
C GLY A 214 -16.47 13.01 17.69
N ARG A 215 -17.51 12.65 16.93
CA ARG A 215 -17.44 11.64 15.88
C ARG A 215 -16.66 12.18 14.68
N VAL A 216 -15.78 11.36 14.12
CA VAL A 216 -15.10 11.68 12.85
C VAL A 216 -16.13 11.57 11.71
N VAL A 217 -16.28 12.65 10.97
CA VAL A 217 -17.27 12.79 9.88
C VAL A 217 -16.63 13.23 8.56
N GLY A 218 -15.31 13.43 8.53
CA GLY A 218 -14.61 13.87 7.33
C GLY A 218 -13.10 13.89 7.48
N VAL A 219 -12.44 14.27 6.41
CA VAL A 219 -11.00 14.46 6.33
C VAL A 219 -10.68 15.73 5.57
N SER A 220 -9.81 16.56 6.15
CA SER A 220 -9.21 17.72 5.50
C SER A 220 -7.97 17.31 4.75
N CYS A 221 -7.86 17.73 3.51
CA CYS A 221 -6.77 17.41 2.61
C CYS A 221 -6.14 18.66 2.03
N GLU A 222 -4.89 18.51 1.55
CA GLU A 222 -4.19 19.56 0.83
C GLU A 222 -3.71 19.06 -0.54
N SER A 223 -3.88 19.87 -1.56
CA SER A 223 -3.36 19.65 -2.90
C SER A 223 -2.98 20.98 -3.55
N ASN A 224 -1.75 21.09 -4.07
CA ASN A 224 -1.24 22.29 -4.72
C ASN A 224 -1.44 23.59 -3.89
N GLY A 225 -1.26 23.51 -2.56
CA GLY A 225 -1.39 24.63 -1.63
C GLY A 225 -2.83 25.04 -1.32
N LYS A 226 -3.82 24.29 -1.78
CA LYS A 226 -5.25 24.51 -1.49
C LYS A 226 -5.78 23.43 -0.58
N LYS A 227 -6.74 23.79 0.29
CA LYS A 227 -7.43 22.86 1.19
C LYS A 227 -8.73 22.37 0.56
N TYR A 228 -9.02 21.10 0.87
CA TYR A 228 -10.22 20.40 0.40
C TYR A 228 -10.73 19.51 1.53
N ASP A 229 -11.99 19.68 1.90
CA ASP A 229 -12.63 18.85 2.90
C ASP A 229 -13.53 17.81 2.22
N PHE A 230 -13.41 16.56 2.62
CA PHE A 230 -14.26 15.46 2.19
C PHE A 230 -15.02 14.93 3.39
N TYR A 231 -16.31 14.71 3.24
CA TYR A 231 -17.19 14.25 4.29
C TYR A 231 -17.69 12.84 4.02
N ALA A 232 -17.90 12.07 5.08
CA ALA A 232 -18.37 10.70 5.01
C ALA A 232 -19.46 10.41 6.03
N LYS A 233 -20.62 9.95 5.56
CA LYS A 233 -21.74 9.59 6.44
C LYS A 233 -21.45 8.33 7.25
N GLY A 234 -20.86 7.33 6.63
CA GLY A 234 -20.49 6.06 7.23
C GLY A 234 -19.18 6.14 8.02
N GLY A 235 -18.18 6.80 7.47
CA GLY A 235 -16.88 6.99 8.14
C GLY A 235 -15.69 7.11 7.20
N ILE A 236 -14.51 7.28 7.81
CA ILE A 236 -13.23 7.38 7.13
C ILE A 236 -12.45 6.09 7.35
N ILE A 237 -11.92 5.49 6.28
CA ILE A 237 -11.00 4.35 6.35
C ILE A 237 -9.58 4.87 6.13
N LEU A 238 -8.71 4.69 7.13
CA LEU A 238 -7.29 5.02 7.03
C LEU A 238 -6.52 3.78 6.56
N ALA A 239 -6.08 3.81 5.30
CA ALA A 239 -5.31 2.74 4.64
C ALA A 239 -3.92 3.24 4.19
N THR A 240 -3.31 4.10 5.00
CA THR A 240 -2.15 4.91 4.63
C THR A 240 -0.79 4.21 4.80
N GLY A 241 -0.79 2.94 5.22
CA GLY A 241 0.43 2.20 5.54
C GLY A 241 1.11 2.69 6.81
N GLY A 242 2.37 2.36 6.96
CA GLY A 242 3.18 2.66 8.14
C GLY A 242 3.98 3.96 8.06
N PHE A 243 5.18 3.95 8.65
CA PHE A 243 6.04 5.13 8.77
C PHE A 243 7.53 4.86 8.47
N GLY A 244 7.87 3.74 7.84
CA GLY A 244 9.26 3.34 7.60
C GLY A 244 10.07 4.30 6.74
N ALA A 245 9.42 5.14 5.92
CA ALA A 245 10.09 6.22 5.18
C ALA A 245 10.29 7.51 5.99
N ASN A 246 9.91 7.52 7.29
CA ASN A 246 10.10 8.66 8.18
C ASN A 246 11.17 8.33 9.23
N ALA A 247 12.44 8.60 8.91
CA ALA A 247 13.58 8.29 9.78
C ALA A 247 13.45 8.89 11.20
N ALA A 248 12.85 10.08 11.34
CA ALA A 248 12.65 10.70 12.65
C ALA A 248 11.60 9.92 13.47
N MET A 249 10.56 9.41 12.83
CA MET A 249 9.55 8.61 13.50
C MET A 249 10.08 7.20 13.83
N VAL A 250 10.86 6.60 12.93
CA VAL A 250 11.57 5.34 13.17
C VAL A 250 12.47 5.47 14.40
N LYS A 251 13.35 6.46 14.43
CA LYS A 251 14.25 6.72 15.56
C LYS A 251 13.51 7.02 16.87
N LYS A 252 12.36 7.70 16.80
CA LYS A 252 11.52 7.98 17.98
C LYS A 252 11.03 6.70 18.64
N TYR A 253 10.53 5.73 17.84
CA TYR A 253 9.93 4.51 18.37
C TYR A 253 10.91 3.37 18.56
N ASN A 254 12.01 3.37 17.78
CA ASN A 254 13.12 2.43 17.95
C ASN A 254 14.47 3.16 17.80
N PRO A 255 15.05 3.66 18.90
CA PRO A 255 16.31 4.41 18.87
C PRO A 255 17.52 3.63 18.36
N SER A 256 17.44 2.29 18.30
CA SER A 256 18.52 1.46 17.75
C SER A 256 18.60 1.51 16.23
N LEU A 257 17.53 1.95 15.57
CA LEU A 257 17.45 2.13 14.13
C LEU A 257 17.81 3.58 13.77
N ASP A 258 19.07 3.79 13.45
CA ASP A 258 19.61 5.10 13.08
C ASP A 258 19.78 5.25 11.55
N GLU A 259 20.47 6.26 11.10
CA GLU A 259 20.69 6.64 9.70
C GLU A 259 21.42 5.57 8.88
N ARG A 260 22.04 4.57 9.51
CA ARG A 260 22.70 3.44 8.83
C ARG A 260 21.68 2.48 8.23
N PHE A 261 20.49 2.41 8.81
CA PHE A 261 19.40 1.59 8.31
C PHE A 261 18.66 2.35 7.21
N LYS A 262 18.76 1.84 5.98
CA LYS A 262 18.06 2.41 4.83
C LYS A 262 16.71 1.73 4.67
N THR A 263 15.72 2.51 4.30
CA THR A 263 14.37 1.97 4.05
C THR A 263 14.20 1.58 2.58
N THR A 264 13.43 0.50 2.34
CA THR A 264 12.91 0.13 1.04
C THR A 264 11.46 0.58 0.83
N ASP A 265 10.87 1.24 1.84
CA ASP A 265 9.51 1.75 1.79
C ASP A 265 9.29 2.79 0.69
N ALA A 266 8.08 2.80 0.14
CA ALA A 266 7.63 3.87 -0.74
C ALA A 266 7.71 5.22 -0.02
N PRO A 267 8.13 6.32 -0.70
CA PRO A 267 8.34 7.63 -0.07
C PRO A 267 7.09 8.20 0.62
N GLY A 268 5.93 7.68 0.26
CA GLY A 268 4.66 8.03 0.89
C GLY A 268 4.44 7.44 2.30
N THR A 269 5.24 6.48 2.75
CA THR A 269 5.07 5.76 4.02
C THR A 269 5.66 6.55 5.19
N THR A 270 5.05 7.69 5.52
CA THR A 270 5.62 8.71 6.43
C THR A 270 4.82 8.91 7.73
N GLY A 271 3.72 8.14 7.93
CA GLY A 271 3.05 8.00 9.23
C GLY A 271 2.13 9.15 9.66
N GLU A 272 1.83 10.12 8.81
CA GLU A 272 0.98 11.26 9.19
C GLU A 272 -0.41 10.85 9.67
N ALA A 273 -0.99 9.81 9.05
CA ALA A 273 -2.32 9.35 9.42
C ALA A 273 -2.36 8.71 10.81
N LEU A 274 -1.26 8.13 11.29
CA LEU A 274 -1.17 7.61 12.66
C LEU A 274 -1.32 8.76 13.66
N TYR A 275 -0.66 9.89 13.44
CA TYR A 275 -0.83 11.07 14.28
C TYR A 275 -2.21 11.71 14.15
N MET A 276 -2.81 11.71 12.96
CA MET A 276 -4.19 12.18 12.78
C MET A 276 -5.17 11.32 13.57
N ALA A 277 -5.00 9.99 13.52
CA ALA A 277 -5.82 9.04 14.25
C ALA A 277 -5.65 9.22 15.77
N GLN A 278 -4.40 9.37 16.25
CA GLN A 278 -4.10 9.61 17.66
C GLN A 278 -4.76 10.91 18.17
N LYS A 279 -4.68 12.01 17.41
CA LYS A 279 -5.39 13.27 17.73
C LYS A 279 -6.90 13.11 17.74
N ALA A 280 -7.41 12.14 16.99
CA ALA A 280 -8.84 11.81 16.98
C ALA A 280 -9.26 10.89 18.15
N GLY A 281 -8.31 10.38 18.94
CA GLY A 281 -8.57 9.53 20.10
C GLY A 281 -8.22 8.05 19.88
N ALA A 282 -7.58 7.70 18.77
CA ALA A 282 -7.09 6.33 18.57
C ALA A 282 -5.82 6.08 19.41
N GLU A 283 -5.68 4.86 19.87
CA GLU A 283 -4.45 4.37 20.51
C GLU A 283 -3.46 3.87 19.46
N LEU A 284 -2.16 4.12 19.68
CA LEU A 284 -1.07 3.58 18.87
C LEU A 284 -0.41 2.44 19.64
N VAL A 285 -0.39 1.26 19.06
CA VAL A 285 0.17 0.06 19.68
C VAL A 285 1.35 -0.48 18.86
N ASN A 286 2.28 -1.15 19.52
CA ASN A 286 3.39 -1.88 18.89
C ASN A 286 4.31 -1.05 17.98
N MET A 287 4.35 0.25 18.18
CA MET A 287 5.10 1.19 17.32
C MET A 287 6.62 0.95 17.32
N GLN A 288 7.15 0.29 18.35
CA GLN A 288 8.58 -0.05 18.49
C GLN A 288 9.00 -1.26 17.65
N TYR A 289 8.06 -2.09 17.20
CA TYR A 289 8.35 -3.30 16.42
C TYR A 289 8.40 -2.93 14.93
N ILE A 290 9.59 -2.52 14.50
CA ILE A 290 9.88 -2.11 13.13
C ILE A 290 10.70 -3.23 12.50
N GLN A 291 10.22 -3.78 11.38
CA GLN A 291 10.95 -4.78 10.61
C GLN A 291 12.14 -4.13 9.89
N THR A 292 13.30 -4.79 9.95
CA THR A 292 14.56 -4.36 9.32
C THR A 292 15.05 -5.39 8.31
#